data_01acf7d6f02b1065d03ba5b93ce2f0fd
#
_entry.id   01acf7d6f02b1065d03ba5b93ce2f0fd
#
_cell.length_a   1.000
_cell.length_b   1.000
_cell.length_c   1.000
_cell.angle_alpha   90.00
_cell.angle_beta   90.00
_cell.angle_gamma   90.00
#
_symmetry.space_group_name_H-M   'P 1'
#
loop_
_entity.id
_entity.type
_entity.pdbx_description
1 polymer ?
#
loop_
_entity_poly.entity_id
_entity_poly.type
_entity_poly.pdbx_seq_one_letter_code
_entity_poly.pdbx_strand_id
1 'polypeptide(L)'
;DVARGAALMTGTELEIVLNDGLCDYVPNDVLSQLLYESFCEVGGPRFSTEEKALAAEFAKTFDPAAVADKARTLSAHFGPEIAEQYKDQILVEDIFPYHATDLISSGSTDVGDVSYCAPTAQMNVSTWALCTTGHTWQITAQSGSDIGRTGTVKAAEVLALASIKAMQNPELLHKAKEEWNKTT
;
A
#
# COMPACT_ATOMS: atom_id res chain seq x y z
N ASP A 1 6.41 -16.98 27.08
CA ASP A 1 7.62 -17.40 27.81
C ASP A 1 8.70 -16.32 27.76
N VAL A 2 8.94 -15.65 26.64
CA VAL A 2 9.91 -14.53 26.55
C VAL A 2 9.55 -13.41 27.53
N ALA A 3 8.29 -12.95 27.52
CA ALA A 3 7.82 -11.91 28.42
C ALA A 3 7.90 -12.33 29.91
N ARG A 4 7.57 -13.59 30.22
CA ARG A 4 7.74 -14.13 31.58
C ARG A 4 9.21 -14.15 32.02
N GLY A 5 10.10 -14.55 31.12
CA GLY A 5 11.54 -14.53 31.38
C GLY A 5 12.06 -13.11 31.64
N ALA A 6 11.63 -12.15 30.83
CA ALA A 6 12.00 -10.74 31.01
C ALA A 6 11.51 -10.18 32.38
N ALA A 7 10.28 -10.46 32.77
CA ALA A 7 9.73 -10.05 34.06
C ALA A 7 10.52 -10.67 35.23
N LEU A 8 10.87 -11.95 35.12
CA LEU A 8 11.66 -12.65 36.11
C LEU A 8 13.07 -12.04 36.28
N MET A 9 13.72 -11.71 35.14
CA MET A 9 15.06 -11.09 35.15
C MET A 9 15.09 -9.69 35.78
N THR A 10 13.99 -8.94 35.68
CA THR A 10 13.90 -7.57 36.17
C THR A 10 13.17 -7.46 37.51
N GLY A 11 12.61 -8.54 38.02
CA GLY A 11 11.82 -8.55 39.26
C GLY A 11 10.52 -7.75 39.14
N THR A 12 9.95 -7.68 37.92
CA THR A 12 8.66 -7.03 37.62
C THR A 12 7.53 -8.04 37.51
N GLU A 13 6.30 -7.58 37.58
CA GLU A 13 5.11 -8.37 37.33
C GLU A 13 4.73 -8.30 35.84
N LEU A 14 4.17 -9.39 35.31
CA LEU A 14 3.71 -9.49 33.92
C LEU A 14 2.20 -9.63 33.90
N GLU A 15 1.56 -8.72 33.17
CA GLU A 15 0.17 -8.85 32.75
C GLU A 15 0.14 -9.04 31.23
N ILE A 16 -0.62 -10.01 30.75
CA ILE A 16 -0.82 -10.26 29.31
C ILE A 16 -2.28 -9.99 29.00
N VAL A 17 -2.53 -8.97 28.19
CA VAL A 17 -3.86 -8.62 27.70
C VAL A 17 -3.89 -8.91 26.20
N LEU A 18 -4.76 -9.83 25.79
CA LEU A 18 -5.04 -10.06 24.37
C LEU A 18 -6.10 -9.06 23.91
N ASN A 19 -5.69 -8.08 23.10
CA ASN A 19 -6.61 -7.09 22.56
C ASN A 19 -7.23 -7.54 21.25
N ASP A 20 -6.42 -8.11 20.34
CA ASP A 20 -6.83 -8.40 18.97
C ASP A 20 -5.95 -9.46 18.32
N GLY A 21 -6.40 -10.00 17.19
CA GLY A 21 -5.66 -10.89 16.31
C GLY A 21 -6.15 -10.71 14.89
N LEU A 22 -5.23 -10.53 13.94
CA LEU A 22 -5.51 -10.31 12.52
C LEU A 22 -4.96 -11.46 11.69
N CYS A 23 -5.71 -11.86 10.66
CA CYS A 23 -5.23 -12.79 9.65
C CYS A 23 -4.27 -12.09 8.67
N ASP A 24 -3.43 -12.88 8.01
CA ASP A 24 -2.68 -12.42 6.85
C ASP A 24 -3.62 -12.12 5.67
N TYR A 25 -3.18 -11.23 4.79
CA TYR A 25 -3.95 -10.89 3.61
C TYR A 25 -3.78 -11.93 2.51
N VAL A 26 -4.90 -12.47 2.02
CA VAL A 26 -4.95 -13.38 0.86
C VAL A 26 -5.37 -12.59 -0.38
N PRO A 27 -4.45 -12.31 -1.32
CA PRO A 27 -4.79 -11.58 -2.54
C PRO A 27 -5.66 -12.42 -3.48
N ASN A 28 -6.51 -11.74 -4.25
CA ASN A 28 -7.25 -12.32 -5.37
C ASN A 28 -6.71 -11.74 -6.68
N ASP A 29 -6.04 -12.55 -7.50
CA ASP A 29 -5.36 -12.10 -8.70
C ASP A 29 -6.33 -11.59 -9.77
N VAL A 30 -7.51 -12.20 -9.89
CA VAL A 30 -8.58 -11.75 -10.83
C VAL A 30 -9.00 -10.32 -10.50
N LEU A 31 -9.21 -10.01 -9.22
CA LEU A 31 -9.58 -8.65 -8.79
C LEU A 31 -8.40 -7.68 -8.83
N SER A 32 -7.20 -8.15 -8.53
CA SER A 32 -5.98 -7.33 -8.62
C SER A 32 -5.72 -6.90 -10.06
N GLN A 33 -5.90 -7.80 -11.02
CA GLN A 33 -5.80 -7.48 -12.44
C GLN A 33 -6.86 -6.46 -12.88
N LEU A 34 -8.11 -6.61 -12.42
CA LEU A 34 -9.19 -5.64 -12.68
C LEU A 34 -8.85 -4.24 -12.13
N LEU A 35 -8.31 -4.17 -10.91
CA LEU A 35 -7.85 -2.91 -10.33
C LEU A 35 -6.71 -2.29 -11.15
N TYR A 36 -5.73 -3.08 -11.54
CA TYR A 36 -4.62 -2.60 -12.37
C TYR A 36 -5.09 -2.06 -13.72
N GLU A 37 -5.94 -2.80 -14.44
CA GLU A 37 -6.52 -2.35 -15.72
C GLU A 37 -7.35 -1.08 -15.58
N SER A 38 -8.13 -0.99 -14.49
CA SER A 38 -8.91 0.21 -14.18
C SER A 38 -8.00 1.39 -13.83
N PHE A 39 -6.89 1.16 -13.11
CA PHE A 39 -5.91 2.18 -12.81
C PHE A 39 -5.22 2.68 -14.08
N CYS A 40 -4.85 1.79 -15.00
CA CYS A 40 -4.27 2.16 -16.29
C CYS A 40 -5.24 3.01 -17.13
N GLU A 41 -6.54 2.72 -17.09
CA GLU A 41 -7.56 3.48 -17.82
C GLU A 41 -7.80 4.88 -17.23
N VAL A 42 -7.89 4.97 -15.91
CA VAL A 42 -8.07 6.24 -15.18
C VAL A 42 -6.79 7.09 -15.24
N GLY A 43 -5.62 6.45 -15.24
CA GLY A 43 -4.32 7.09 -15.16
C GLY A 43 -3.89 7.41 -13.73
N GLY A 44 -2.58 7.61 -13.54
CA GLY A 44 -1.99 7.97 -12.26
C GLY A 44 -2.38 9.38 -11.78
N PRO A 45 -2.13 9.72 -10.50
CA PRO A 45 -2.36 11.06 -9.99
C PRO A 45 -1.50 12.07 -10.75
N ARG A 46 -1.98 13.32 -10.84
CA ARG A 46 -1.23 14.44 -11.43
C ARG A 46 -1.15 15.54 -10.39
N PHE A 47 0.05 15.84 -9.96
CA PHE A 47 0.31 16.82 -8.94
C PHE A 47 0.63 18.19 -9.55
N SER A 48 0.08 19.24 -8.98
CA SER A 48 0.35 20.63 -9.36
C SER A 48 1.80 21.03 -9.01
N THR A 49 2.22 22.18 -9.50
CA THR A 49 3.51 22.77 -9.16
C THR A 49 3.62 23.04 -7.67
N GLU A 50 2.56 23.48 -7.03
CA GLU A 50 2.46 23.78 -5.61
C GLU A 50 2.57 22.51 -4.76
N GLU A 51 1.89 21.43 -5.15
CA GLU A 51 1.99 20.12 -4.50
C GLU A 51 3.40 19.54 -4.62
N LYS A 52 4.03 19.64 -5.79
CA LYS A 52 5.42 19.22 -6.00
C LYS A 52 6.41 20.05 -5.16
N ALA A 53 6.19 21.35 -5.06
CA ALA A 53 6.98 22.22 -4.21
C ALA A 53 6.83 21.85 -2.72
N LEU A 54 5.60 21.61 -2.28
CA LEU A 54 5.32 21.15 -0.91
C LEU A 54 5.98 19.80 -0.60
N ALA A 55 5.89 18.84 -1.52
CA ALA A 55 6.57 17.56 -1.38
C ALA A 55 8.09 17.70 -1.27
N ALA A 56 8.69 18.63 -2.02
CA ALA A 56 10.12 18.94 -1.95
C ALA A 56 10.53 19.52 -0.58
N GLU A 57 9.68 20.33 0.05
CA GLU A 57 9.92 20.80 1.43
C GLU A 57 9.88 19.64 2.43
N PHE A 58 8.90 18.72 2.32
CA PHE A 58 8.86 17.52 3.16
C PHE A 58 10.10 16.65 2.96
N ALA A 59 10.57 16.49 1.72
CA ALA A 59 11.74 15.68 1.41
C ALA A 59 13.02 16.12 2.16
N LYS A 60 13.14 17.41 2.50
CA LYS A 60 14.27 17.93 3.29
C LYS A 60 14.27 17.44 4.75
N THR A 61 13.13 16.90 5.22
CA THR A 61 12.96 16.42 6.59
C THR A 61 13.03 14.90 6.72
N PHE A 62 13.27 14.19 5.61
CA PHE A 62 13.30 12.73 5.62
C PHE A 62 14.57 12.20 6.29
N ASP A 63 14.45 11.02 6.88
CA ASP A 63 15.59 10.28 7.41
C ASP A 63 16.56 9.95 6.26
N PRO A 64 17.83 10.36 6.35
CA PRO A 64 18.83 10.02 5.34
C PRO A 64 18.96 8.52 5.06
N ALA A 65 18.72 7.66 6.06
CA ALA A 65 18.73 6.22 5.89
C ALA A 65 17.56 5.75 5.01
N ALA A 66 16.35 6.30 5.19
CA ALA A 66 15.19 5.99 4.35
C ALA A 66 15.41 6.45 2.90
N VAL A 67 16.03 7.61 2.71
CA VAL A 67 16.39 8.13 1.37
C VAL A 67 17.45 7.23 0.70
N ALA A 68 18.48 6.83 1.43
CA ALA A 68 19.52 5.93 0.92
C ALA A 68 18.97 4.53 0.56
N ASP A 69 17.97 4.07 1.28
CA ASP A 69 17.34 2.76 1.08
C ASP A 69 16.29 2.73 -0.05
N LYS A 70 15.87 3.88 -0.54
CA LYS A 70 14.86 4.05 -1.59
C LYS A 70 15.09 3.18 -2.81
N ALA A 71 16.29 3.25 -3.39
CA ALA A 71 16.61 2.51 -4.60
C ALA A 71 16.55 0.99 -4.37
N ARG A 72 17.00 0.53 -3.20
CA ARG A 72 16.93 -0.90 -2.81
C ARG A 72 15.47 -1.36 -2.69
N THR A 73 14.64 -0.57 -2.01
CA THR A 73 13.22 -0.88 -1.81
C THR A 73 12.47 -0.92 -3.15
N LEU A 74 12.64 0.10 -3.99
CA LEU A 74 12.03 0.14 -5.32
C LEU A 74 12.51 -1.03 -6.18
N SER A 75 13.81 -1.36 -6.15
CA SER A 75 14.37 -2.47 -6.91
C SER A 75 13.81 -3.82 -6.45
N ALA A 76 13.62 -4.01 -5.15
CA ALA A 76 13.07 -5.24 -4.61
C ALA A 76 11.60 -5.46 -5.01
N HIS A 77 10.79 -4.37 -5.06
CA HIS A 77 9.38 -4.46 -5.38
C HIS A 77 9.07 -4.37 -6.87
N PHE A 78 9.82 -3.58 -7.64
CA PHE A 78 9.46 -3.22 -9.02
C PHE A 78 10.60 -3.43 -10.03
N GLY A 79 11.74 -3.91 -9.59
CA GLY A 79 12.92 -4.14 -10.43
C GLY A 79 13.87 -2.92 -10.53
N PRO A 80 15.11 -3.19 -11.00
CA PRO A 80 16.18 -2.17 -11.01
C PRO A 80 15.89 -1.02 -11.98
N GLU A 81 15.17 -1.24 -13.07
CA GLU A 81 14.83 -0.20 -14.05
C GLU A 81 13.91 0.87 -13.45
N ILE A 82 12.88 0.45 -12.71
CA ILE A 82 11.99 1.37 -11.99
C ILE A 82 12.77 2.10 -10.89
N ALA A 83 13.63 1.40 -10.15
CA ALA A 83 14.44 2.01 -9.11
C ALA A 83 15.34 3.13 -9.68
N GLU A 84 15.97 2.92 -10.84
CA GLU A 84 16.79 3.93 -11.50
C GLU A 84 15.97 5.11 -12.02
N GLN A 85 14.80 4.85 -12.62
CA GLN A 85 13.90 5.90 -13.12
C GLN A 85 13.41 6.83 -12.01
N TYR A 86 13.15 6.28 -10.80
CA TYR A 86 12.53 7.00 -9.69
C TYR A 86 13.51 7.44 -8.61
N LYS A 87 14.81 7.21 -8.79
CA LYS A 87 15.82 7.55 -7.77
C LYS A 87 15.80 9.03 -7.33
N ASP A 88 15.54 9.94 -8.27
CA ASP A 88 15.50 11.39 -8.04
C ASP A 88 14.07 11.96 -7.95
N GLN A 89 13.06 11.13 -8.12
CA GLN A 89 11.67 11.57 -8.03
C GLN A 89 11.23 11.71 -6.57
N ILE A 90 10.37 12.69 -6.32
CA ILE A 90 9.82 12.95 -4.99
C ILE A 90 8.36 12.46 -4.92
N LEU A 91 7.59 12.60 -5.99
CA LEU A 91 6.22 12.11 -6.11
C LEU A 91 6.12 11.13 -7.28
N VAL A 92 5.31 10.10 -7.13
CA VAL A 92 5.05 9.10 -8.17
C VAL A 92 3.73 9.45 -8.85
N GLU A 93 3.79 9.72 -10.16
CA GLU A 93 2.63 10.02 -11.01
C GLU A 93 2.30 8.87 -11.98
N ASP A 94 3.22 7.93 -12.14
CA ASP A 94 3.07 6.80 -13.06
C ASP A 94 2.52 5.56 -12.36
N ILE A 95 2.02 4.64 -13.15
CA ILE A 95 1.51 3.35 -12.69
C ILE A 95 2.58 2.31 -12.95
N PHE A 96 3.04 1.64 -11.90
CA PHE A 96 4.02 0.56 -12.03
C PHE A 96 3.36 -0.70 -12.59
N PRO A 97 4.10 -1.50 -13.39
CA PRO A 97 3.57 -2.74 -13.92
C PRO A 97 3.09 -3.67 -12.81
N TYR A 98 1.90 -4.24 -12.99
CA TYR A 98 1.41 -5.27 -12.09
C TYR A 98 2.19 -6.58 -12.30
N HIS A 99 2.60 -7.18 -11.20
CA HIS A 99 3.12 -8.54 -11.17
C HIS A 99 2.78 -9.16 -9.80
N ALA A 100 2.43 -10.42 -9.83
CA ALA A 100 2.29 -11.18 -8.59
C ALA A 100 3.67 -11.30 -7.92
N THR A 101 3.70 -11.22 -6.60
CA THR A 101 4.93 -11.30 -5.82
C THR A 101 4.72 -12.12 -4.55
N ASP A 102 5.73 -12.88 -4.16
CA ASP A 102 5.78 -13.59 -2.88
C ASP A 102 6.38 -12.73 -1.76
N LEU A 103 6.61 -11.43 -2.02
CA LEU A 103 7.12 -10.52 -0.99
C LEU A 103 6.06 -10.28 0.08
N ILE A 104 6.44 -10.58 1.32
CA ILE A 104 5.60 -10.35 2.48
C ILE A 104 5.83 -8.94 3.01
N SER A 105 4.77 -8.14 3.04
CA SER A 105 4.79 -6.84 3.75
C SER A 105 4.63 -7.06 5.24
N SER A 106 5.44 -6.39 6.05
CA SER A 106 5.41 -6.49 7.51
C SER A 106 4.34 -5.64 8.19
N GLY A 107 3.43 -5.05 7.44
CA GLY A 107 2.29 -4.30 8.00
C GLY A 107 1.14 -5.23 8.42
N SER A 108 0.26 -4.75 9.29
CA SER A 108 -1.00 -5.41 9.64
C SER A 108 -2.18 -4.57 9.19
N THR A 109 -3.29 -5.23 8.83
CA THR A 109 -4.53 -4.60 8.40
C THR A 109 -5.69 -5.57 8.57
N ASP A 110 -6.84 -5.08 9.00
CA ASP A 110 -8.11 -5.82 9.08
C ASP A 110 -8.65 -6.25 7.70
N VAL A 111 -8.08 -5.75 6.60
CA VAL A 111 -8.35 -6.27 5.25
C VAL A 111 -7.93 -7.75 5.11
N GLY A 112 -6.97 -8.21 5.92
CA GLY A 112 -6.65 -9.63 6.04
C GLY A 112 -7.91 -10.45 6.36
N ASP A 113 -8.61 -10.13 7.43
CA ASP A 113 -9.84 -10.84 7.85
C ASP A 113 -10.94 -10.78 6.77
N VAL A 114 -11.07 -9.64 6.07
CA VAL A 114 -12.00 -9.50 4.93
C VAL A 114 -11.65 -10.48 3.82
N SER A 115 -10.36 -10.71 3.55
CA SER A 115 -9.90 -11.62 2.49
C SER A 115 -10.27 -13.09 2.73
N TYR A 116 -10.49 -13.49 4.00
CA TYR A 116 -11.04 -14.80 4.35
C TYR A 116 -12.57 -14.87 4.27
N CYS A 117 -13.25 -13.73 4.14
CA CYS A 117 -14.70 -13.67 4.02
C CYS A 117 -15.16 -13.50 2.57
N ALA A 118 -14.36 -12.88 1.72
CA ALA A 118 -14.69 -12.59 0.32
C ALA A 118 -13.43 -12.38 -0.54
N PRO A 119 -13.52 -12.59 -1.87
CA PRO A 119 -12.44 -12.21 -2.79
C PRO A 119 -12.08 -10.74 -2.61
N THR A 120 -10.81 -10.46 -2.36
CA THR A 120 -10.34 -9.11 -1.99
C THR A 120 -9.08 -8.74 -2.77
N ALA A 121 -9.01 -7.49 -3.22
CA ALA A 121 -7.82 -6.92 -3.81
C ALA A 121 -7.53 -5.54 -3.24
N GLN A 122 -6.26 -5.15 -3.20
CA GLN A 122 -5.80 -3.86 -2.75
C GLN A 122 -4.95 -3.18 -3.82
N MET A 123 -4.90 -1.86 -3.77
CA MET A 123 -3.98 -1.07 -4.58
C MET A 123 -3.38 0.06 -3.74
N ASN A 124 -2.22 0.54 -4.16
CA ASN A 124 -1.59 1.70 -3.57
C ASN A 124 -1.59 2.86 -4.57
N VAL A 125 -1.91 4.05 -4.09
CA VAL A 125 -1.86 5.29 -4.86
C VAL A 125 -1.00 6.30 -4.12
N SER A 126 -0.21 7.08 -4.86
CA SER A 126 0.67 8.10 -4.27
C SER A 126 -0.17 9.19 -3.58
N THR A 127 -0.07 9.27 -2.26
CA THR A 127 -0.74 10.24 -1.38
C THR A 127 0.25 11.04 -0.53
N TRP A 128 1.54 10.76 -0.69
CA TRP A 128 2.65 11.47 -0.05
C TRP A 128 3.95 11.30 -0.84
N ALA A 129 4.97 12.06 -0.47
CA ALA A 129 6.27 12.02 -1.10
C ALA A 129 6.95 10.67 -0.86
N LEU A 130 7.62 10.17 -1.89
CA LEU A 130 8.40 8.93 -1.85
C LEU A 130 9.50 9.04 -0.78
N CYS A 131 9.76 7.98 -0.03
CA CYS A 131 10.62 7.91 1.16
C CYS A 131 10.00 8.51 2.45
N THR A 132 8.75 8.96 2.46
CA THR A 132 8.11 9.31 3.72
C THR A 132 7.99 8.06 4.60
N THR A 133 8.59 8.09 5.78
CA THR A 133 8.53 6.98 6.72
C THR A 133 7.14 6.85 7.32
N GLY A 134 6.62 5.63 7.38
CA GLY A 134 5.32 5.31 7.98
C GLY A 134 5.25 5.73 9.46
N HIS A 135 4.02 6.03 9.94
CA HIS A 135 3.74 6.41 11.35
C HIS A 135 4.53 7.62 11.85
N THR A 136 4.76 8.61 10.98
CA THR A 136 5.47 9.85 11.32
C THR A 136 4.58 11.08 11.14
N TRP A 137 5.00 12.21 11.70
CA TRP A 137 4.31 13.48 11.53
C TRP A 137 4.27 13.92 10.06
N GLN A 138 5.27 13.53 9.27
CA GLN A 138 5.32 13.84 7.83
C GLN A 138 4.16 13.19 7.08
N ILE A 139 3.82 11.92 7.37
CA ILE A 139 2.65 11.28 6.78
C ILE A 139 1.38 12.01 7.17
N THR A 140 1.20 12.30 8.46
CA THR A 140 0.00 13.00 8.97
C THR A 140 -0.19 14.36 8.28
N ALA A 141 0.88 15.14 8.17
CA ALA A 141 0.83 16.45 7.52
C ALA A 141 0.54 16.37 6.03
N GLN A 142 1.15 15.43 5.31
CA GLN A 142 0.91 15.24 3.87
C GLN A 142 -0.48 14.70 3.57
N SER A 143 -1.00 13.77 4.39
CA SER A 143 -2.36 13.23 4.25
C SER A 143 -3.43 14.31 4.38
N GLY A 144 -3.19 15.34 5.20
CA GLY A 144 -4.07 16.50 5.34
C GLY A 144 -3.88 17.60 4.27
N SER A 145 -2.91 17.46 3.38
CA SER A 145 -2.58 18.42 2.31
C SER A 145 -3.28 18.10 0.98
N ASP A 146 -3.06 18.96 -0.01
CA ASP A 146 -3.53 18.72 -1.38
C ASP A 146 -2.90 17.47 -1.99
N ILE A 147 -1.65 17.12 -1.65
CA ILE A 147 -1.00 15.88 -2.08
C ILE A 147 -1.84 14.67 -1.68
N GLY A 148 -2.22 14.58 -0.41
CA GLY A 148 -3.07 13.49 0.10
C GLY A 148 -4.43 13.45 -0.57
N ARG A 149 -5.05 14.63 -0.79
CA ARG A 149 -6.35 14.76 -1.45
C ARG A 149 -6.31 14.31 -2.90
N THR A 150 -5.32 14.76 -3.69
CA THR A 150 -5.13 14.37 -5.09
C THR A 150 -5.02 12.86 -5.24
N GLY A 151 -4.17 12.21 -4.44
CA GLY A 151 -4.03 10.76 -4.48
C GLY A 151 -5.30 10.02 -4.02
N THR A 152 -5.97 10.51 -2.96
CA THR A 152 -7.22 9.90 -2.45
C THR A 152 -8.36 9.97 -3.47
N VAL A 153 -8.53 11.11 -4.15
CA VAL A 153 -9.54 11.25 -5.21
C VAL A 153 -9.21 10.30 -6.36
N LYS A 154 -7.94 10.19 -6.75
CA LYS A 154 -7.51 9.25 -7.78
C LYS A 154 -7.81 7.79 -7.40
N ALA A 155 -7.56 7.40 -6.15
CA ALA A 155 -7.92 6.07 -5.65
C ALA A 155 -9.43 5.82 -5.75
N ALA A 156 -10.24 6.81 -5.39
CA ALA A 156 -11.70 6.70 -5.48
C ALA A 156 -12.19 6.53 -6.94
N GLU A 157 -11.59 7.26 -7.90
CA GLU A 157 -11.91 7.10 -9.34
C GLU A 157 -11.62 5.68 -9.83
N VAL A 158 -10.47 5.12 -9.47
CA VAL A 158 -10.07 3.76 -9.86
C VAL A 158 -11.01 2.73 -9.24
N LEU A 159 -11.29 2.83 -7.94
CA LEU A 159 -12.19 1.92 -7.24
C LEU A 159 -13.62 1.99 -7.81
N ALA A 160 -14.11 3.17 -8.14
CA ALA A 160 -15.43 3.34 -8.76
C ALA A 160 -15.49 2.65 -10.14
N LEU A 161 -14.48 2.86 -10.99
CA LEU A 161 -14.43 2.21 -12.30
C LEU A 161 -14.32 0.69 -12.17
N ALA A 162 -13.43 0.18 -11.32
CA ALA A 162 -13.28 -1.25 -11.08
C ALA A 162 -14.58 -1.88 -10.56
N SER A 163 -15.28 -1.20 -9.64
CA SER A 163 -16.57 -1.66 -9.12
C SER A 163 -17.64 -1.74 -10.22
N ILE A 164 -17.73 -0.73 -11.09
CA ILE A 164 -18.66 -0.74 -12.23
C ILE A 164 -18.35 -1.91 -13.17
N LYS A 165 -17.07 -2.10 -13.53
CA LYS A 165 -16.65 -3.22 -14.40
C LYS A 165 -16.96 -4.57 -13.77
N ALA A 166 -16.73 -4.73 -12.46
CA ALA A 166 -17.05 -5.95 -11.73
C ALA A 166 -18.56 -6.24 -11.75
N MET A 167 -19.40 -5.24 -11.45
CA MET A 167 -20.86 -5.39 -11.48
C MET A 167 -21.41 -5.71 -12.87
N GLN A 168 -20.76 -5.25 -13.94
CA GLN A 168 -21.16 -5.50 -15.32
C GLN A 168 -20.64 -6.83 -15.88
N ASN A 169 -19.75 -7.52 -15.15
CA ASN A 169 -19.10 -8.75 -15.60
C ASN A 169 -19.29 -9.91 -14.60
N PRO A 170 -20.45 -10.60 -14.62
CA PRO A 170 -20.70 -11.73 -13.72
C PRO A 170 -19.69 -12.88 -13.87
N GLU A 171 -19.13 -13.08 -15.09
CA GLU A 171 -18.12 -14.12 -15.33
C GLU A 171 -16.81 -13.81 -14.59
N LEU A 172 -16.39 -12.55 -14.56
CA LEU A 172 -15.22 -12.12 -13.80
C LEU A 172 -15.42 -12.36 -12.30
N LEU A 173 -16.60 -12.02 -11.76
CA LEU A 173 -16.92 -12.27 -10.35
C LEU A 173 -16.95 -13.77 -10.03
N HIS A 174 -17.42 -14.59 -10.97
CA HIS A 174 -17.38 -16.04 -10.81
C HIS A 174 -15.94 -16.57 -10.74
N LYS A 175 -15.06 -16.11 -11.66
CA LYS A 175 -13.63 -16.48 -11.64
C LYS A 175 -12.94 -16.04 -10.34
N ALA A 176 -13.20 -14.81 -9.88
CA ALA A 176 -12.67 -14.33 -8.61
C ALA A 176 -13.12 -15.21 -7.43
N LYS A 177 -14.37 -15.65 -7.42
CA LYS A 177 -14.90 -16.55 -6.39
C LYS A 177 -14.31 -17.96 -6.48
N GLU A 178 -14.10 -18.48 -7.69
CA GLU A 178 -13.44 -19.78 -7.89
C GLU A 178 -11.98 -19.77 -7.41
N GLU A 179 -11.25 -18.70 -7.68
CA GLU A 179 -9.90 -18.51 -7.19
C GLU A 179 -9.89 -18.48 -5.66
N TRP A 180 -10.71 -17.65 -5.06
CA TRP A 180 -10.83 -17.51 -3.62
C TRP A 180 -11.15 -18.83 -2.91
N ASN A 181 -12.08 -19.64 -3.45
CA ASN A 181 -12.42 -20.97 -2.89
C ASN A 181 -11.25 -21.97 -2.96
N LYS A 182 -10.20 -21.70 -3.72
CA LYS A 182 -9.01 -22.58 -3.81
C LYS A 182 -7.91 -22.15 -2.84
N THR A 183 -7.91 -20.89 -2.44
CA THR A 183 -6.83 -20.28 -1.65
C THR A 183 -7.22 -20.10 -0.17
N THR A 184 -8.50 -20.07 0.14
CA THR A 184 -9.08 -20.03 1.49
C THR A 184 -9.79 -21.32 1.85
#